data_10f44e92552ff32f47c29ea3f9bbdfeb
#
_entry.id   10f44e92552ff32f47c29ea3f9bbdfeb
#
_cell.length_a   1.000
_cell.length_b   1.000
_cell.length_c   1.000
_cell.angle_alpha   90.00
_cell.angle_beta   90.00
_cell.angle_gamma   90.00
#
_symmetry.space_group_name_H-M   'P 1'
#
loop_
_entity.id
_entity.type
_entity.pdbx_description
1 polymer ?
#
loop_
_entity_poly.entity_id
_entity_poly.type
_entity_poly.pdbx_seq_one_letter_code
_entity_poly.pdbx_strand_id
1 'polypeptide(L)'
;MADYLWYGEDNKLQQCQGVLLGRTLMQLRSELATQGVQLQACHRVWFWQRRNSVLNTQVALQLFSQWQRLLAAGLPLFECVRLARPRQANGTLRWQLWLLQQGLQQGFTLSQICKQQGLLPYYQVAVLAAGEQQSNLALALQQLAQQQRQTLALLKQLKASLLMPAITLGAGGLVCVLILLYLVPNIASLVVHSQGPIPMATQWLLNASTGLHQHGRLALIGLSSLLVLLAALRRTSMGQRLGAWVLANIPVWRGVYALQSQYLVMQLLASNLASGLPLLQALELCRGASNNSKLARQLQSIACYLESGEGLSRAFSRGGFDDSQVVMLRLAEKSGDLAAAFDQLSEQLHHALQDKITIMTSLMEPLITGFLALVVGSLVVAIYLPLMQMGSLL
;
A
#
# COMPACT_ATOMS: atom_id res chain seq x y z
N MET A 1 -6.36 25.50 18.72
CA MET A 1 -6.46 24.84 20.02
C MET A 1 -5.81 23.48 19.89
N ALA A 2 -4.95 23.09 20.79
CA ALA A 2 -4.21 21.84 20.72
C ALA A 2 -4.85 20.80 21.66
N ASP A 3 -4.97 19.57 21.19
CA ASP A 3 -5.42 18.46 22.02
C ASP A 3 -4.20 17.74 22.61
N TYR A 4 -4.30 17.36 23.85
CA TYR A 4 -3.21 16.70 24.58
C TYR A 4 -3.65 15.31 25.03
N LEU A 5 -2.84 14.31 24.69
CA LEU A 5 -2.93 12.97 25.27
C LEU A 5 -2.00 12.93 26.48
N TRP A 6 -2.54 12.69 27.66
CA TRP A 6 -1.76 12.64 28.89
C TRP A 6 -1.74 11.24 29.52
N TYR A 7 -0.65 10.95 30.19
CA TYR A 7 -0.43 9.74 30.97
C TYR A 7 0.01 10.17 32.36
N GLY A 8 -0.58 9.59 33.37
CA GLY A 8 -0.27 9.89 34.78
C GLY A 8 -0.54 8.70 35.66
N GLU A 9 -0.13 8.83 36.93
CA GLU A 9 -0.44 7.89 37.98
C GLU A 9 -1.35 8.56 38.99
N ASP A 10 -2.40 7.85 39.41
CA ASP A 10 -3.28 8.25 40.49
C ASP A 10 -2.59 7.99 41.84
N ASN A 11 -3.07 8.62 42.92
CA ASN A 11 -2.59 8.43 44.29
C ASN A 11 -2.57 6.95 44.75
N LYS A 12 -3.24 6.04 44.03
CA LYS A 12 -3.24 4.58 44.21
C LYS A 12 -2.21 3.84 43.38
N LEU A 13 -1.23 4.53 42.75
CA LEU A 13 -0.24 3.96 41.84
C LEU A 13 -0.88 3.26 40.60
N GLN A 14 -2.12 3.56 40.28
CA GLN A 14 -2.76 3.08 39.06
C GLN A 14 -2.46 4.02 37.88
N GLN A 15 -2.01 3.43 36.78
CA GLN A 15 -1.75 4.19 35.57
C GLN A 15 -3.07 4.69 34.95
N CYS A 16 -3.24 5.99 34.93
CA CYS A 16 -4.35 6.68 34.29
C CYS A 16 -3.91 7.35 33.00
N GLN A 17 -4.79 7.40 32.03
CA GLN A 17 -4.56 8.11 30.76
C GLN A 17 -5.84 8.81 30.33
N GLY A 18 -5.70 9.93 29.65
CA GLY A 18 -6.86 10.69 29.19
C GLY A 18 -6.50 11.65 28.07
N VAL A 19 -7.52 12.34 27.58
CA VAL A 19 -7.38 13.40 26.58
C VAL A 19 -8.05 14.64 27.08
N LEU A 20 -7.37 15.77 26.97
CA LEU A 20 -7.95 17.07 27.18
C LEU A 20 -7.98 17.85 25.86
N LEU A 21 -9.20 18.25 25.49
CA LEU A 21 -9.49 18.92 24.22
C LEU A 21 -9.42 20.45 24.40
N GLY A 22 -8.68 21.12 23.52
CA GLY A 22 -8.76 22.57 23.39
C GLY A 22 -8.13 23.43 24.48
N ARG A 23 -7.27 22.87 25.34
CA ARG A 23 -6.68 23.58 26.50
C ARG A 23 -5.17 23.76 26.37
N THR A 24 -4.59 24.56 27.26
CA THR A 24 -3.14 24.74 27.36
C THR A 24 -2.52 23.73 28.32
N LEU A 25 -1.22 23.46 28.20
CA LEU A 25 -0.48 22.51 29.03
C LEU A 25 -0.52 22.87 30.54
N MET A 26 -0.63 24.17 30.85
CA MET A 26 -0.80 24.65 32.24
C MET A 26 -2.17 24.28 32.82
N GLN A 27 -3.22 24.44 32.03
CA GLN A 27 -4.59 24.07 32.43
C GLN A 27 -4.73 22.55 32.60
N LEU A 28 -4.05 21.76 31.74
CA LEU A 28 -3.96 20.32 31.90
C LEU A 28 -3.35 19.92 33.25
N ARG A 29 -2.21 20.53 33.60
CA ARG A 29 -1.53 20.23 34.88
C ARG A 29 -2.37 20.60 36.09
N SER A 30 -3.03 21.76 36.04
CA SER A 30 -3.88 22.18 37.18
C SER A 30 -5.11 21.28 37.35
N GLU A 31 -5.76 20.86 36.29
CA GLU A 31 -6.92 19.95 36.33
C GLU A 31 -6.55 18.55 36.83
N LEU A 32 -5.42 18.00 36.36
CA LEU A 32 -4.95 16.69 36.80
C LEU A 32 -4.47 16.72 38.26
N ALA A 33 -3.85 17.82 38.68
CA ALA A 33 -3.46 18.00 40.07
C ALA A 33 -4.68 18.05 40.99
N THR A 34 -5.79 18.67 40.59
CA THR A 34 -7.05 18.69 41.39
C THR A 34 -7.70 17.30 41.46
N GLN A 35 -7.45 16.44 40.47
CA GLN A 35 -7.93 15.05 40.43
C GLN A 35 -6.97 14.07 41.13
N GLY A 36 -5.86 14.53 41.70
CA GLY A 36 -4.87 13.69 42.37
C GLY A 36 -4.01 12.85 41.41
N VAL A 37 -3.97 13.19 40.15
CA VAL A 37 -3.19 12.45 39.11
C VAL A 37 -1.88 13.17 38.84
N GLN A 38 -0.75 12.47 39.04
CA GLN A 38 0.57 12.98 38.66
C GLN A 38 0.84 12.73 37.18
N LEU A 39 1.04 13.81 36.43
CA LEU A 39 1.33 13.75 34.99
C LEU A 39 2.75 13.21 34.75
N GLN A 40 2.87 12.02 34.12
CA GLN A 40 4.17 11.42 33.77
C GLN A 40 4.58 11.82 32.33
N ALA A 41 3.65 11.83 31.38
CA ALA A 41 3.94 12.19 30.00
C ALA A 41 2.74 12.88 29.35
N CYS A 42 3.04 13.83 28.47
CA CYS A 42 2.04 14.56 27.72
C CYS A 42 2.50 14.66 26.25
N HIS A 43 1.65 14.24 25.33
CA HIS A 43 1.89 14.34 23.90
C HIS A 43 0.86 15.27 23.25
N ARG A 44 1.35 16.31 22.57
CA ARG A 44 0.50 17.19 21.78
C ARG A 44 0.06 16.48 20.50
N VAL A 45 -1.24 16.31 20.33
CA VAL A 45 -1.81 15.77 19.08
C VAL A 45 -2.05 16.93 18.14
N TRP A 46 -1.32 16.99 17.03
CA TRP A 46 -1.47 18.05 16.07
C TRP A 46 -2.69 17.77 15.17
N PHE A 47 -3.42 18.81 14.77
CA PHE A 47 -4.62 18.78 13.91
C PHE A 47 -4.49 17.90 12.65
N TRP A 48 -3.30 17.83 12.06
CA TRP A 48 -2.98 16.96 10.91
C TRP A 48 -2.94 15.46 11.23
N GLN A 49 -2.72 15.09 12.46
CA GLN A 49 -2.70 13.69 12.92
C GLN A 49 -4.13 13.16 13.16
N ARG A 50 -5.09 14.07 13.32
CA ARG A 50 -6.51 13.77 13.54
C ARG A 50 -7.25 13.41 12.24
N ARG A 51 -6.71 13.82 11.09
CA ARG A 51 -7.35 13.72 9.79
C ARG A 51 -6.71 12.57 8.98
N ASN A 52 -7.41 11.43 8.87
CA ASN A 52 -7.07 10.28 8.02
C ASN A 52 -5.84 9.47 8.44
N SER A 53 -5.91 8.73 9.49
CA SER A 53 -4.95 7.66 9.67
C SER A 53 -5.66 6.31 9.70
N VAL A 54 -5.96 5.81 8.51
CA VAL A 54 -6.19 4.37 8.34
C VAL A 54 -4.97 3.65 8.93
N LEU A 55 -5.20 2.66 9.76
CA LEU A 55 -4.14 1.87 10.38
C LEU A 55 -3.21 1.30 9.31
N ASN A 56 -1.91 1.46 9.50
CA ASN A 56 -0.93 0.86 8.61
C ASN A 56 -1.12 -0.67 8.59
N THR A 57 -1.05 -1.29 7.41
CA THR A 57 -1.23 -2.73 7.20
C THR A 57 -0.42 -3.60 8.17
N GLN A 58 0.84 -3.22 8.46
CA GLN A 58 1.67 -3.95 9.42
C GLN A 58 1.15 -3.84 10.86
N VAL A 59 0.71 -2.64 11.25
CA VAL A 59 0.16 -2.37 12.59
C VAL A 59 -1.19 -3.07 12.74
N ALA A 60 -2.05 -2.99 11.71
CA ALA A 60 -3.33 -3.68 11.70
C ALA A 60 -3.16 -5.20 11.84
N LEU A 61 -2.19 -5.80 11.11
CA LEU A 61 -1.86 -7.22 11.25
C LEU A 61 -1.45 -7.58 12.68
N GLN A 62 -0.57 -6.79 13.30
CA GLN A 62 -0.13 -7.04 14.66
C GLN A 62 -1.29 -6.96 15.65
N LEU A 63 -2.13 -5.93 15.55
CA LEU A 63 -3.29 -5.75 16.41
C LEU A 63 -4.31 -6.88 16.25
N PHE A 64 -4.71 -7.19 15.01
CA PHE A 64 -5.69 -8.25 14.74
C PHE A 64 -5.19 -9.61 15.22
N SER A 65 -3.90 -9.94 14.98
CA SER A 65 -3.32 -11.20 15.44
C SER A 65 -3.23 -11.29 16.97
N GLN A 66 -2.98 -10.18 17.66
CA GLN A 66 -2.93 -10.14 19.12
C GLN A 66 -4.34 -10.24 19.71
N TRP A 67 -5.28 -9.45 19.20
CA TRP A 67 -6.67 -9.48 19.67
C TRP A 67 -7.32 -10.84 19.42
N GLN A 68 -7.08 -11.45 18.26
CA GLN A 68 -7.58 -12.79 17.95
C GLN A 68 -7.11 -13.83 18.99
N ARG A 69 -5.81 -13.82 19.32
CA ARG A 69 -5.25 -14.76 20.31
C ARG A 69 -5.80 -14.55 21.72
N LEU A 70 -5.95 -13.28 22.13
CA LEU A 70 -6.47 -12.94 23.45
C LEU A 70 -7.97 -13.27 23.58
N LEU A 71 -8.76 -12.99 22.53
CA LEU A 71 -10.18 -13.37 22.47
C LEU A 71 -10.37 -14.89 22.45
N ALA A 72 -9.53 -15.62 21.69
CA ALA A 72 -9.54 -17.08 21.69
C ALA A 72 -9.16 -17.69 23.06
N ALA A 73 -8.40 -16.96 23.88
CA ALA A 73 -8.10 -17.31 25.26
C ALA A 73 -9.23 -16.91 26.25
N GLY A 74 -10.36 -16.38 25.77
CA GLY A 74 -11.51 -16.01 26.58
C GLY A 74 -11.46 -14.64 27.24
N LEU A 75 -10.49 -13.79 26.90
CA LEU A 75 -10.40 -12.44 27.45
C LEU A 75 -11.45 -11.51 26.80
N PRO A 76 -12.10 -10.62 27.60
CA PRO A 76 -13.01 -9.62 27.04
C PRO A 76 -12.32 -8.68 26.07
N LEU A 77 -13.05 -8.23 25.02
CA LEU A 77 -12.51 -7.36 23.97
C LEU A 77 -11.84 -6.09 24.52
N PHE A 78 -12.43 -5.48 25.54
CA PHE A 78 -11.85 -4.31 26.20
C PHE A 78 -10.44 -4.57 26.77
N GLU A 79 -10.25 -5.72 27.43
CA GLU A 79 -8.95 -6.14 27.94
C GLU A 79 -7.96 -6.45 26.79
N CYS A 80 -8.45 -7.05 25.71
CA CYS A 80 -7.64 -7.31 24.53
C CYS A 80 -7.07 -6.03 23.94
N VAL A 81 -7.89 -4.97 23.83
CA VAL A 81 -7.45 -3.66 23.32
C VAL A 81 -6.49 -2.98 24.30
N ARG A 82 -6.70 -3.13 25.62
CA ARG A 82 -5.84 -2.58 26.66
C ARG A 82 -4.45 -3.22 26.67
N LEU A 83 -4.38 -4.55 26.55
CA LEU A 83 -3.14 -5.33 26.61
C LEU A 83 -2.32 -5.28 25.32
N ALA A 84 -2.98 -5.18 24.17
CA ALA A 84 -2.34 -5.16 22.87
C ALA A 84 -1.73 -3.79 22.53
N ARG A 85 -0.82 -3.29 23.34
CA ARG A 85 -0.07 -2.06 23.09
C ARG A 85 1.22 -2.39 22.33
N PRO A 86 1.38 -1.95 21.07
CA PRO A 86 2.65 -2.09 20.38
C PRO A 86 3.73 -1.29 21.15
N ARG A 87 4.86 -1.94 21.47
CA ARG A 87 5.97 -1.30 22.20
C ARG A 87 6.51 -0.02 21.53
N GLN A 88 6.32 0.13 20.23
CA GLN A 88 6.75 1.27 19.42
C GLN A 88 5.55 2.06 18.85
N ALA A 89 4.49 2.24 19.62
CA ALA A 89 3.33 2.99 19.15
C ALA A 89 3.68 4.48 19.00
N ASN A 90 3.56 4.98 17.75
CA ASN A 90 3.60 6.40 17.48
C ASN A 90 2.43 7.12 18.19
N GLY A 91 2.56 8.42 18.48
CA GLY A 91 1.51 9.18 19.16
C GLY A 91 0.12 9.03 18.53
N THR A 92 0.05 8.94 17.19
CA THR A 92 -1.19 8.69 16.44
C THR A 92 -1.83 7.33 16.77
N LEU A 93 -1.03 6.27 16.84
CA LEU A 93 -1.54 4.93 17.14
C LEU A 93 -2.02 4.83 18.61
N ARG A 94 -1.31 5.49 19.54
CA ARG A 94 -1.75 5.56 20.95
C ARG A 94 -3.10 6.28 21.06
N TRP A 95 -3.27 7.37 20.31
CA TRP A 95 -4.54 8.08 20.21
C TRP A 95 -5.67 7.20 19.68
N GLN A 96 -5.43 6.44 18.61
CA GLN A 96 -6.41 5.54 18.03
C GLN A 96 -6.83 4.42 18.99
N LEU A 97 -5.85 3.80 19.68
CA LEU A 97 -6.12 2.77 20.68
C LEU A 97 -6.89 3.32 21.88
N TRP A 98 -6.59 4.54 22.30
CA TRP A 98 -7.33 5.21 23.36
C TRP A 98 -8.79 5.46 22.96
N LEU A 99 -9.03 5.95 21.73
CA LEU A 99 -10.38 6.12 21.18
C LEU A 99 -11.17 4.80 21.16
N LEU A 100 -10.51 3.71 20.77
CA LEU A 100 -11.12 2.37 20.80
C LEU A 100 -11.51 1.96 22.23
N GLN A 101 -10.63 2.17 23.20
CA GLN A 101 -10.91 1.85 24.60
C GLN A 101 -12.10 2.66 25.13
N GLN A 102 -12.11 3.96 24.87
CA GLN A 102 -13.17 4.85 25.34
C GLN A 102 -14.52 4.51 24.70
N GLY A 103 -14.54 4.22 23.40
CA GLY A 103 -15.77 3.81 22.72
C GLY A 103 -16.32 2.47 23.24
N LEU A 104 -15.44 1.49 23.49
CA LEU A 104 -15.84 0.21 24.09
C LEU A 104 -16.40 0.37 25.52
N GLN A 105 -15.85 1.28 26.33
CA GLN A 105 -16.38 1.61 27.67
C GLN A 105 -17.76 2.25 27.60
N GLN A 106 -18.05 3.01 26.55
CA GLN A 106 -19.36 3.63 26.30
C GLN A 106 -20.39 2.65 25.71
N GLY A 107 -19.99 1.38 25.49
CA GLY A 107 -20.87 0.33 24.94
C GLY A 107 -20.97 0.30 23.43
N PHE A 108 -20.17 1.09 22.69
CA PHE A 108 -20.13 0.97 21.21
C PHE A 108 -19.40 -0.30 20.80
N THR A 109 -19.80 -0.86 19.66
CA THR A 109 -19.11 -2.02 19.07
C THR A 109 -17.80 -1.61 18.41
N LEU A 110 -16.84 -2.55 18.27
CA LEU A 110 -15.54 -2.30 17.64
C LEU A 110 -15.72 -1.78 16.20
N SER A 111 -16.66 -2.39 15.46
CA SER A 111 -16.98 -1.99 14.09
C SER A 111 -17.52 -0.57 14.00
N GLN A 112 -18.42 -0.18 14.92
CA GLN A 112 -18.96 1.18 14.99
C GLN A 112 -17.86 2.22 15.25
N ILE A 113 -16.98 1.97 16.21
CA ILE A 113 -15.87 2.87 16.54
C ILE A 113 -14.91 2.99 15.35
N CYS A 114 -14.52 1.87 14.74
CA CYS A 114 -13.65 1.87 13.57
C CYS A 114 -14.26 2.62 12.38
N LYS A 115 -15.59 2.51 12.18
CA LYS A 115 -16.33 3.23 11.12
C LYS A 115 -16.36 4.74 11.38
N GLN A 116 -16.73 5.16 12.60
CA GLN A 116 -16.83 6.58 12.97
C GLN A 116 -15.48 7.30 12.88
N GLN A 117 -14.41 6.62 13.30
CA GLN A 117 -13.07 7.19 13.33
C GLN A 117 -12.29 7.01 12.01
N GLY A 118 -12.84 6.25 11.06
CA GLY A 118 -12.15 5.96 9.79
C GLY A 118 -10.82 5.21 9.98
N LEU A 119 -10.71 4.36 11.03
CA LEU A 119 -9.48 3.64 11.38
C LEU A 119 -9.16 2.51 10.41
N LEU A 120 -10.19 1.91 9.83
CA LEU A 120 -10.11 0.76 8.95
C LEU A 120 -10.83 1.04 7.63
N PRO A 121 -10.41 0.42 6.53
CA PRO A 121 -11.16 0.41 5.28
C PRO A 121 -12.56 -0.18 5.48
N TYR A 122 -13.52 0.26 4.68
CA TYR A 122 -14.92 -0.10 4.82
C TYR A 122 -15.15 -1.62 4.90
N TYR A 123 -14.46 -2.42 4.07
CA TYR A 123 -14.61 -3.88 4.06
C TYR A 123 -14.16 -4.53 5.37
N GLN A 124 -13.07 -4.03 6.00
CA GLN A 124 -12.62 -4.55 7.29
C GLN A 124 -13.63 -4.26 8.41
N VAL A 125 -14.22 -3.07 8.36
CA VAL A 125 -15.31 -2.70 9.27
C VAL A 125 -16.52 -3.63 9.06
N ALA A 126 -16.85 -3.95 7.81
CA ALA A 126 -17.96 -4.86 7.50
C ALA A 126 -17.72 -6.29 8.00
N VAL A 127 -16.50 -6.81 7.84
CA VAL A 127 -16.11 -8.13 8.38
C VAL A 127 -16.16 -8.14 9.91
N LEU A 128 -15.70 -7.06 10.57
CA LEU A 128 -15.82 -6.95 12.03
C LEU A 128 -17.28 -6.91 12.47
N ALA A 129 -18.12 -6.14 11.79
CA ALA A 129 -19.55 -6.04 12.10
C ALA A 129 -20.26 -7.40 11.97
N ALA A 130 -19.95 -8.16 10.90
CA ALA A 130 -20.47 -9.51 10.73
C ALA A 130 -20.01 -10.46 11.86
N GLY A 131 -18.73 -10.39 12.24
CA GLY A 131 -18.19 -11.18 13.35
C GLY A 131 -18.82 -10.81 14.71
N GLU A 132 -19.12 -9.54 14.95
CA GLU A 132 -19.82 -9.07 16.15
C GLU A 132 -21.26 -9.58 16.20
N GLN A 133 -22.01 -9.49 15.08
CA GLN A 133 -23.40 -9.99 14.98
C GLN A 133 -23.51 -11.50 15.20
N GLN A 134 -22.51 -12.25 14.73
CA GLN A 134 -22.45 -13.71 14.88
C GLN A 134 -21.82 -14.17 16.19
N SER A 135 -21.47 -13.24 17.09
CA SER A 135 -20.73 -13.52 18.34
C SER A 135 -19.41 -14.27 18.13
N ASN A 136 -18.82 -14.17 16.93
CA ASN A 136 -17.56 -14.83 16.56
C ASN A 136 -16.50 -13.85 16.07
N LEU A 137 -16.24 -12.84 16.88
CA LEU A 137 -15.26 -11.80 16.58
C LEU A 137 -13.82 -12.33 16.42
N ALA A 138 -13.50 -13.44 17.13
CA ALA A 138 -12.18 -14.06 17.03
C ALA A 138 -11.91 -14.59 15.62
N LEU A 139 -12.90 -15.23 14.98
CA LEU A 139 -12.81 -15.70 13.61
C LEU A 139 -12.69 -14.54 12.62
N ALA A 140 -13.49 -13.50 12.78
CA ALA A 140 -13.41 -12.30 11.92
C ALA A 140 -12.03 -11.64 12.00
N LEU A 141 -11.44 -11.52 13.19
CA LEU A 141 -10.08 -10.99 13.36
C LEU A 141 -9.01 -11.91 12.78
N GLN A 142 -9.20 -13.24 12.83
CA GLN A 142 -8.31 -14.21 12.19
C GLN A 142 -8.32 -14.03 10.67
N GLN A 143 -9.49 -13.91 10.05
CA GLN A 143 -9.65 -13.67 8.62
C GLN A 143 -8.98 -12.36 8.19
N LEU A 144 -9.21 -11.27 8.94
CA LEU A 144 -8.57 -9.99 8.68
C LEU A 144 -7.03 -10.06 8.84
N ALA A 145 -6.54 -10.77 9.85
CA ALA A 145 -5.11 -10.96 10.04
C ALA A 145 -4.48 -11.77 8.90
N GLN A 146 -5.14 -12.82 8.44
CA GLN A 146 -4.69 -13.64 7.30
C GLN A 146 -4.64 -12.81 6.01
N GLN A 147 -5.67 -12.04 5.73
CA GLN A 147 -5.72 -11.14 4.58
C GLN A 147 -4.60 -10.09 4.62
N GLN A 148 -4.35 -9.49 5.79
CA GLN A 148 -3.25 -8.53 5.95
C GLN A 148 -1.87 -9.19 5.73
N ARG A 149 -1.70 -10.45 6.18
CA ARG A 149 -0.46 -11.23 5.91
C ARG A 149 -0.24 -11.44 4.43
N GLN A 150 -1.27 -11.83 3.69
CA GLN A 150 -1.21 -12.05 2.25
C GLN A 150 -0.87 -10.74 1.50
N THR A 151 -1.53 -9.64 1.87
CA THR A 151 -1.24 -8.30 1.30
C THR A 151 0.22 -7.89 1.56
N LEU A 152 0.72 -8.10 2.77
CA LEU A 152 2.12 -7.79 3.12
C LEU A 152 3.12 -8.70 2.39
N ALA A 153 2.79 -9.98 2.22
CA ALA A 153 3.61 -10.94 1.47
C ALA A 153 3.75 -10.49 0.00
N LEU A 154 2.64 -10.12 -0.65
CA LEU A 154 2.66 -9.59 -2.02
C LEU A 154 3.48 -8.30 -2.13
N LEU A 155 3.31 -7.36 -1.20
CA LEU A 155 4.10 -6.12 -1.18
C LEU A 155 5.59 -6.39 -0.97
N LYS A 156 5.94 -7.36 -0.13
CA LYS A 156 7.34 -7.79 0.10
C LYS A 156 7.92 -8.43 -1.15
N GLN A 157 7.17 -9.29 -1.82
CA GLN A 157 7.57 -9.92 -3.08
C GLN A 157 7.81 -8.87 -4.17
N LEU A 158 6.89 -7.91 -4.35
CA LEU A 158 7.06 -6.79 -5.29
C LEU A 158 8.32 -5.97 -5.01
N LYS A 159 8.56 -5.64 -3.74
CA LYS A 159 9.78 -4.89 -3.36
C LYS A 159 11.04 -5.68 -3.64
N ALA A 160 11.04 -6.97 -3.34
CA ALA A 160 12.20 -7.85 -3.59
C ALA A 160 12.48 -7.98 -5.09
N SER A 161 11.45 -8.16 -5.91
CA SER A 161 11.58 -8.27 -7.36
C SER A 161 12.05 -6.98 -8.03
N LEU A 162 11.75 -5.81 -7.46
CA LEU A 162 12.21 -4.52 -7.98
C LEU A 162 13.62 -4.14 -7.52
N LEU A 163 14.18 -4.84 -6.54
CA LEU A 163 15.51 -4.52 -6.00
C LEU A 163 16.62 -4.79 -7.02
N MET A 164 16.56 -5.94 -7.70
CA MET A 164 17.55 -6.32 -8.74
C MET A 164 17.57 -5.29 -9.89
N PRO A 165 16.44 -4.97 -10.55
CA PRO A 165 16.35 -3.90 -11.53
C PRO A 165 16.93 -2.55 -11.05
N ALA A 166 16.64 -2.17 -9.80
CA ALA A 166 17.13 -0.92 -9.24
C ALA A 166 18.66 -0.91 -9.07
N ILE A 167 19.24 -2.03 -8.63
CA ILE A 167 20.70 -2.18 -8.49
C ILE A 167 21.37 -2.13 -9.88
N THR A 168 20.82 -2.84 -10.87
CA THR A 168 21.37 -2.88 -12.23
C THR A 168 21.34 -1.50 -12.88
N LEU A 169 20.21 -0.77 -12.78
CA LEU A 169 20.11 0.62 -13.27
C LEU A 169 21.03 1.56 -12.51
N GLY A 170 21.17 1.39 -11.21
CA GLY A 170 22.05 2.20 -10.38
C GLY A 170 23.52 1.99 -10.74
N ALA A 171 23.96 0.75 -10.87
CA ALA A 171 25.33 0.43 -11.26
C ALA A 171 25.63 0.87 -12.69
N GLY A 172 24.77 0.58 -13.66
CA GLY A 172 24.93 1.01 -15.03
C GLY A 172 24.90 2.53 -15.19
N GLY A 173 23.96 3.19 -14.51
CA GLY A 173 23.91 4.66 -14.46
C GLY A 173 25.17 5.28 -13.86
N LEU A 174 25.72 4.67 -12.80
CA LEU A 174 26.99 5.13 -12.20
C LEU A 174 28.13 5.03 -13.21
N VAL A 175 28.25 3.92 -13.92
CA VAL A 175 29.27 3.73 -14.97
C VAL A 175 29.10 4.77 -16.07
N CYS A 176 27.89 5.02 -16.55
CA CYS A 176 27.62 6.07 -17.55
C CYS A 176 28.04 7.46 -17.05
N VAL A 177 27.73 7.80 -15.80
CA VAL A 177 28.14 9.09 -15.20
C VAL A 177 29.66 9.19 -15.09
N LEU A 178 30.36 8.14 -14.69
CA LEU A 178 31.81 8.11 -14.64
C LEU A 178 32.45 8.31 -16.02
N ILE A 179 31.91 7.66 -17.04
CA ILE A 179 32.36 7.87 -18.43
C ILE A 179 32.18 9.33 -18.85
N LEU A 180 31.01 9.92 -18.59
CA LEU A 180 30.72 11.32 -18.93
C LEU A 180 31.58 12.32 -18.19
N LEU A 181 31.95 12.05 -16.92
CA LEU A 181 32.75 12.98 -16.10
C LEU A 181 34.24 12.87 -16.33
N TYR A 182 34.75 11.67 -16.60
CA TYR A 182 36.20 11.46 -16.68
C TYR A 182 36.68 11.15 -18.11
N LEU A 183 36.01 10.26 -18.81
CA LEU A 183 36.48 9.81 -20.11
C LEU A 183 36.18 10.82 -21.23
N VAL A 184 34.97 11.37 -21.26
CA VAL A 184 34.53 12.31 -22.31
C VAL A 184 35.33 13.60 -22.33
N PRO A 185 35.66 14.27 -21.21
CA PRO A 185 36.50 15.47 -21.23
C PRO A 185 37.93 15.24 -21.75
N ASN A 186 38.53 14.08 -21.41
CA ASN A 186 39.85 13.72 -21.90
C ASN A 186 39.88 13.55 -23.42
N ILE A 187 38.82 13.01 -23.99
CA ILE A 187 38.69 12.85 -25.46
C ILE A 187 38.34 14.19 -26.11
N ALA A 188 37.52 15.01 -25.45
CA ALA A 188 37.21 16.36 -25.95
C ALA A 188 38.44 17.21 -26.22
N SER A 189 39.45 17.15 -25.35
CA SER A 189 40.70 17.87 -25.54
C SER A 189 41.50 17.39 -26.76
N LEU A 190 41.42 16.09 -27.10
CA LEU A 190 42.05 15.53 -28.30
C LEU A 190 41.32 15.96 -29.58
N VAL A 191 39.98 15.94 -29.55
CA VAL A 191 39.13 16.26 -30.70
C VAL A 191 39.17 17.77 -31.06
N VAL A 192 39.27 18.65 -30.06
CA VAL A 192 39.37 20.12 -30.30
C VAL A 192 40.65 20.47 -31.05
N HIS A 193 41.73 19.72 -30.93
CA HIS A 193 42.95 19.93 -31.64
C HIS A 193 42.94 19.40 -33.07
N SER A 194 41.97 18.55 -33.42
CA SER A 194 41.76 18.08 -34.79
C SER A 194 40.78 19.01 -35.51
N GLN A 195 41.24 19.65 -36.60
CA GLN A 195 40.43 20.61 -37.39
C GLN A 195 39.29 19.95 -38.26
N GLY A 196 38.88 18.73 -37.91
CA GLY A 196 37.83 18.00 -38.62
C GLY A 196 36.39 18.30 -38.12
N PRO A 197 35.36 18.06 -38.95
CA PRO A 197 33.98 18.23 -38.52
C PRO A 197 33.62 17.20 -37.40
N ILE A 198 33.16 17.68 -36.25
CA ILE A 198 32.78 16.83 -35.12
C ILE A 198 31.44 16.18 -35.43
N PRO A 199 31.34 14.82 -35.37
CA PRO A 199 30.07 14.11 -35.60
C PRO A 199 28.98 14.56 -34.59
N MET A 200 27.71 14.60 -35.05
CA MET A 200 26.58 15.04 -34.23
C MET A 200 26.48 14.25 -32.91
N ALA A 201 26.70 12.93 -32.95
CA ALA A 201 26.69 12.08 -31.75
C ALA A 201 27.71 12.51 -30.71
N THR A 202 28.92 12.89 -31.14
CA THR A 202 29.98 13.40 -30.26
C THR A 202 29.64 14.77 -29.69
N GLN A 203 29.02 15.68 -30.50
CA GLN A 203 28.56 16.98 -30.01
C GLN A 203 27.50 16.83 -28.89
N TRP A 204 26.53 15.92 -29.04
CA TRP A 204 25.55 15.61 -28.00
C TRP A 204 26.21 15.12 -26.73
N LEU A 205 27.21 14.24 -26.86
CA LEU A 205 27.95 13.70 -25.73
C LEU A 205 28.74 14.80 -25.00
N LEU A 206 29.40 15.67 -25.75
CA LEU A 206 30.13 16.81 -25.17
C LEU A 206 29.21 17.78 -24.45
N ASN A 207 28.08 18.12 -25.04
CA ASN A 207 27.07 18.96 -24.41
C ASN A 207 26.50 18.31 -23.14
N ALA A 208 26.26 17.00 -23.12
CA ALA A 208 25.85 16.28 -21.94
C ALA A 208 26.93 16.28 -20.83
N SER A 209 28.19 16.08 -21.20
CA SER A 209 29.32 16.12 -20.28
C SER A 209 29.54 17.54 -19.69
N THR A 210 29.52 18.57 -20.51
CA THR A 210 29.68 19.97 -20.05
C THR A 210 28.47 20.37 -19.18
N GLY A 211 27.27 20.00 -19.56
CA GLY A 211 26.07 20.20 -18.75
C GLY A 211 26.17 19.52 -17.39
N LEU A 212 26.70 18.29 -17.34
CA LEU A 212 26.90 17.55 -16.11
C LEU A 212 27.99 18.18 -15.22
N HIS A 213 29.09 18.69 -15.80
CA HIS A 213 30.12 19.41 -15.07
C HIS A 213 29.62 20.74 -14.50
N GLN A 214 28.90 21.54 -15.29
CA GLN A 214 28.42 22.85 -14.87
C GLN A 214 27.24 22.79 -13.91
N HIS A 215 26.29 21.86 -14.15
CA HIS A 215 25.04 21.80 -13.43
C HIS A 215 24.89 20.50 -12.61
N GLY A 216 25.93 19.65 -12.53
CA GLY A 216 25.84 18.35 -11.86
C GLY A 216 25.50 18.47 -10.37
N ARG A 217 26.02 19.50 -9.69
CA ARG A 217 25.63 19.79 -8.29
C ARG A 217 24.15 20.19 -8.18
N LEU A 218 23.69 21.05 -9.10
CA LEU A 218 22.28 21.45 -9.14
C LEU A 218 21.36 20.29 -9.54
N ALA A 219 21.80 19.42 -10.46
CA ALA A 219 21.09 18.22 -10.83
C ALA A 219 20.98 17.21 -9.67
N LEU A 220 22.05 17.02 -8.89
CA LEU A 220 22.02 16.19 -7.68
C LEU A 220 21.09 16.77 -6.61
N ILE A 221 21.15 18.09 -6.38
CA ILE A 221 20.24 18.78 -5.45
C ILE A 221 18.79 18.68 -5.96
N GLY A 222 18.57 18.89 -7.25
CA GLY A 222 17.25 18.75 -7.88
C GLY A 222 16.70 17.33 -7.76
N LEU A 223 17.52 16.30 -8.03
CA LEU A 223 17.11 14.90 -7.90
C LEU A 223 16.84 14.52 -6.44
N SER A 224 17.70 14.94 -5.51
CA SER A 224 17.49 14.68 -4.08
C SER A 224 16.25 15.41 -3.56
N SER A 225 16.03 16.68 -3.97
CA SER A 225 14.82 17.43 -3.60
C SER A 225 13.55 16.80 -4.18
N LEU A 226 13.62 16.30 -5.42
CA LEU A 226 12.51 15.57 -6.05
C LEU A 226 12.20 14.25 -5.31
N LEU A 227 13.23 13.49 -4.91
CA LEU A 227 13.06 12.27 -4.13
C LEU A 227 12.45 12.57 -2.74
N VAL A 228 12.93 13.62 -2.07
CA VAL A 228 12.36 14.06 -0.78
C VAL A 228 10.94 14.56 -0.97
N LEU A 229 10.64 15.31 -2.02
CA LEU A 229 9.30 15.79 -2.35
C LEU A 229 8.35 14.62 -2.64
N LEU A 230 8.77 13.63 -3.45
CA LEU A 230 7.99 12.42 -3.73
C LEU A 230 7.75 11.59 -2.46
N ALA A 231 8.76 11.48 -1.58
CA ALA A 231 8.62 10.81 -0.29
C ALA A 231 7.68 11.56 0.66
N ALA A 232 7.73 12.89 0.67
CA ALA A 232 6.82 13.73 1.44
C ALA A 232 5.39 13.67 0.88
N LEU A 233 5.22 13.72 -0.44
CA LEU A 233 3.93 13.56 -1.10
C LEU A 233 3.30 12.20 -0.80
N ARG A 234 4.07 11.11 -0.76
CA ARG A 234 3.57 9.79 -0.37
C ARG A 234 3.01 9.72 1.06
N ARG A 235 3.44 10.63 1.95
CA ARG A 235 2.91 10.73 3.32
C ARG A 235 1.61 11.54 3.40
N THR A 236 1.29 12.31 2.36
CA THR A 236 0.10 13.14 2.30
C THR A 236 -1.05 12.37 1.67
N SER A 237 -2.27 12.54 2.17
CA SER A 237 -3.48 11.90 1.62
C SER A 237 -3.71 12.21 0.13
N MET A 238 -3.30 13.40 -0.30
CA MET A 238 -3.38 13.84 -1.69
C MET A 238 -2.35 13.11 -2.57
N GLY A 239 -1.14 12.90 -2.08
CA GLY A 239 -0.10 12.15 -2.78
C GLY A 239 -0.41 10.66 -2.91
N GLN A 240 -1.09 10.07 -1.92
CA GLN A 240 -1.59 8.69 -2.01
C GLN A 240 -2.67 8.54 -3.08
N ARG A 241 -3.57 9.54 -3.23
CA ARG A 241 -4.59 9.56 -4.29
C ARG A 241 -3.98 9.76 -5.68
N LEU A 242 -3.03 10.70 -5.80
CA LEU A 242 -2.28 10.93 -7.04
C LEU A 242 -1.46 9.71 -7.42
N GLY A 243 -0.76 9.09 -6.48
CA GLY A 243 -0.01 7.85 -6.70
C GLY A 243 -0.90 6.69 -7.16
N ALA A 244 -2.07 6.51 -6.54
CA ALA A 244 -3.05 5.52 -6.96
C ALA A 244 -3.61 5.81 -8.36
N TRP A 245 -3.86 7.08 -8.69
CA TRP A 245 -4.33 7.49 -10.02
C TRP A 245 -3.28 7.27 -11.11
N VAL A 246 -2.02 7.63 -10.85
CA VAL A 246 -0.90 7.40 -11.78
C VAL A 246 -0.68 5.90 -12.00
N LEU A 247 -0.65 5.10 -10.94
CA LEU A 247 -0.52 3.65 -11.01
C LEU A 247 -1.71 3.00 -11.76
N ALA A 248 -2.93 3.51 -11.56
CA ALA A 248 -4.11 3.01 -12.26
C ALA A 248 -4.12 3.36 -13.77
N ASN A 249 -3.42 4.42 -14.18
CA ASN A 249 -3.34 4.84 -15.59
C ASN A 249 -2.23 4.14 -16.38
N ILE A 250 -1.23 3.56 -15.72
CA ILE A 250 -0.20 2.78 -16.39
C ILE A 250 -0.83 1.44 -16.83
N PRO A 251 -0.88 1.12 -18.16
CA PRO A 251 -1.63 -0.04 -18.67
C PRO A 251 -1.16 -1.37 -18.04
N VAL A 252 0.11 -1.48 -17.71
CA VAL A 252 0.71 -2.66 -17.11
C VAL A 252 0.21 -2.88 -15.66
N TRP A 253 0.13 -1.83 -14.85
CA TRP A 253 -0.34 -1.89 -13.48
C TRP A 253 -1.87 -2.02 -13.37
N ARG A 254 -2.59 -1.53 -14.38
CA ARG A 254 -4.06 -1.63 -14.44
C ARG A 254 -4.55 -3.08 -14.37
N GLY A 255 -3.85 -4.00 -15.06
CA GLY A 255 -4.19 -5.43 -15.03
C GLY A 255 -3.93 -6.07 -13.66
N VAL A 256 -2.82 -5.73 -13.00
CA VAL A 256 -2.49 -6.20 -11.64
C VAL A 256 -3.52 -5.68 -10.64
N TYR A 257 -3.87 -4.40 -10.72
CA TYR A 257 -4.86 -3.79 -9.83
C TYR A 257 -6.27 -4.39 -10.01
N ALA A 258 -6.66 -4.69 -11.24
CA ALA A 258 -7.94 -5.36 -11.54
C ALA A 258 -7.99 -6.76 -10.94
N LEU A 259 -6.95 -7.58 -11.18
CA LEU A 259 -6.84 -8.93 -10.59
C LEU A 259 -6.81 -8.90 -9.07
N GLN A 260 -6.06 -7.99 -8.46
CA GLN A 260 -6.02 -7.83 -7.01
C GLN A 260 -7.40 -7.49 -6.45
N SER A 261 -8.15 -6.62 -7.13
CA SER A 261 -9.51 -6.25 -6.70
C SER A 261 -10.47 -7.43 -6.81
N GLN A 262 -10.39 -8.23 -7.89
CA GLN A 262 -11.19 -9.44 -8.06
C GLN A 262 -10.85 -10.49 -7.01
N TYR A 263 -9.56 -10.76 -6.79
CA TYR A 263 -9.10 -11.66 -5.75
C TYR A 263 -9.69 -11.32 -4.37
N LEU A 264 -9.58 -10.04 -3.96
CA LEU A 264 -10.11 -9.58 -2.67
C LEU A 264 -11.62 -9.78 -2.57
N VAL A 265 -12.37 -9.52 -3.65
CA VAL A 265 -13.83 -9.71 -3.67
C VAL A 265 -14.19 -11.20 -3.56
N MET A 266 -13.51 -12.07 -4.30
CA MET A 266 -13.77 -13.51 -4.22
C MET A 266 -13.46 -14.07 -2.84
N GLN A 267 -12.33 -13.65 -2.25
CA GLN A 267 -11.96 -14.02 -0.89
C GLN A 267 -12.98 -13.55 0.16
N LEU A 268 -13.48 -12.32 0.03
CA LEU A 268 -14.50 -11.79 0.93
C LEU A 268 -15.83 -12.52 0.75
N LEU A 269 -16.23 -12.87 -0.48
CA LEU A 269 -17.43 -13.67 -0.74
C LEU A 269 -17.31 -15.05 -0.10
N ALA A 270 -16.19 -15.74 -0.31
CA ALA A 270 -15.93 -17.04 0.31
C ALA A 270 -16.04 -16.97 1.84
N SER A 271 -15.37 -16.01 2.45
CA SER A 271 -15.35 -15.82 3.90
C SER A 271 -16.73 -15.50 4.48
N ASN A 272 -17.51 -14.61 3.84
CA ASN A 272 -18.84 -14.24 4.29
C ASN A 272 -19.83 -15.39 4.15
N LEU A 273 -19.77 -16.15 3.05
CA LEU A 273 -20.61 -17.32 2.83
C LEU A 273 -20.26 -18.46 3.79
N ALA A 274 -18.98 -18.72 4.03
CA ALA A 274 -18.53 -19.69 5.04
C ALA A 274 -18.99 -19.32 6.46
N SER A 275 -19.20 -18.04 6.73
CA SER A 275 -19.78 -17.53 7.98
C SER A 275 -21.31 -17.60 8.02
N GLY A 276 -21.97 -18.13 6.97
CA GLY A 276 -23.42 -18.27 6.89
C GLY A 276 -24.20 -17.02 6.47
N LEU A 277 -23.50 -15.97 5.96
CA LEU A 277 -24.17 -14.79 5.42
C LEU A 277 -24.87 -15.13 4.09
N PRO A 278 -26.11 -14.63 3.86
CA PRO A 278 -26.77 -14.77 2.58
C PRO A 278 -25.97 -14.12 1.45
N LEU A 279 -25.96 -14.73 0.25
CA LEU A 279 -25.17 -14.30 -0.89
C LEU A 279 -25.40 -12.83 -1.28
N LEU A 280 -26.66 -12.36 -1.28
CA LEU A 280 -26.99 -10.97 -1.61
C LEU A 280 -26.38 -9.98 -0.62
N GLN A 281 -26.42 -10.29 0.68
CA GLN A 281 -25.78 -9.45 1.70
C GLN A 281 -24.25 -9.46 1.56
N ALA A 282 -23.66 -10.63 1.27
CA ALA A 282 -22.24 -10.76 1.02
C ALA A 282 -21.79 -9.92 -0.20
N LEU A 283 -22.58 -9.91 -1.29
CA LEU A 283 -22.32 -9.09 -2.48
C LEU A 283 -22.38 -7.58 -2.18
N GLU A 284 -23.34 -7.14 -1.39
CA GLU A 284 -23.42 -5.72 -0.98
C GLU A 284 -22.22 -5.29 -0.16
N LEU A 285 -21.78 -6.10 0.80
CA LEU A 285 -20.59 -5.85 1.58
C LEU A 285 -19.33 -5.77 0.69
N CYS A 286 -19.20 -6.70 -0.26
CA CYS A 286 -18.08 -6.70 -1.22
C CYS A 286 -18.10 -5.49 -2.17
N ARG A 287 -19.28 -5.03 -2.58
CA ARG A 287 -19.44 -3.80 -3.37
C ARG A 287 -18.88 -2.58 -2.63
N GLY A 288 -19.25 -2.43 -1.36
CA GLY A 288 -18.76 -1.35 -0.51
C GLY A 288 -17.25 -1.44 -0.21
N ALA A 289 -16.69 -2.64 -0.27
CA ALA A 289 -15.28 -2.91 -0.06
C ALA A 289 -14.40 -2.63 -1.30
N SER A 290 -15.00 -2.65 -2.49
CA SER A 290 -14.27 -2.53 -3.74
C SER A 290 -13.85 -1.09 -4.02
N ASN A 291 -12.53 -0.82 -4.03
CA ASN A 291 -11.97 0.45 -4.49
C ASN A 291 -12.01 0.59 -6.03
N ASN A 292 -12.34 -0.48 -6.76
CA ASN A 292 -12.44 -0.48 -8.21
C ASN A 292 -13.89 -0.19 -8.63
N SER A 293 -14.13 1.01 -9.15
CA SER A 293 -15.46 1.46 -9.57
C SER A 293 -16.10 0.59 -10.66
N LYS A 294 -15.28 -0.05 -11.51
CA LYS A 294 -15.78 -1.00 -12.52
C LYS A 294 -16.30 -2.26 -11.85
N LEU A 295 -15.51 -2.86 -10.95
CA LEU A 295 -15.89 -4.07 -10.23
C LEU A 295 -17.08 -3.83 -9.30
N ALA A 296 -17.16 -2.67 -8.63
CA ALA A 296 -18.30 -2.30 -7.80
C ALA A 296 -19.61 -2.24 -8.62
N ARG A 297 -19.58 -1.71 -9.85
CA ARG A 297 -20.73 -1.71 -10.77
C ARG A 297 -21.10 -3.11 -11.24
N GLN A 298 -20.11 -3.96 -11.55
CA GLN A 298 -20.32 -5.36 -11.91
C GLN A 298 -21.04 -6.13 -10.77
N LEU A 299 -20.56 -5.98 -9.53
CA LEU A 299 -21.19 -6.59 -8.36
C LEU A 299 -22.63 -6.09 -8.14
N GLN A 300 -22.88 -4.79 -8.38
CA GLN A 300 -24.22 -4.25 -8.31
C GLN A 300 -25.16 -4.85 -9.36
N SER A 301 -24.71 -4.98 -10.61
CA SER A 301 -25.52 -5.65 -11.65
C SER A 301 -25.79 -7.11 -11.34
N ILE A 302 -24.81 -7.84 -10.79
CA ILE A 302 -24.98 -9.23 -10.35
C ILE A 302 -26.04 -9.32 -9.25
N ALA A 303 -25.97 -8.44 -8.26
CA ALA A 303 -26.98 -8.41 -7.19
C ALA A 303 -28.40 -8.19 -7.75
N CYS A 304 -28.58 -7.23 -8.68
CA CYS A 304 -29.87 -7.00 -9.33
C CYS A 304 -30.37 -8.22 -10.15
N TYR A 305 -29.48 -8.94 -10.84
CA TYR A 305 -29.86 -10.16 -11.57
C TYR A 305 -30.30 -11.28 -10.63
N LEU A 306 -29.61 -11.44 -9.51
CA LEU A 306 -29.98 -12.42 -8.49
C LEU A 306 -31.31 -12.06 -7.81
N GLU A 307 -31.57 -10.78 -7.53
CA GLU A 307 -32.87 -10.30 -7.00
C GLU A 307 -34.02 -10.55 -7.99
N SER A 308 -33.75 -10.51 -9.28
CA SER A 308 -34.73 -10.85 -10.33
C SER A 308 -34.96 -12.36 -10.50
N GLY A 309 -34.28 -13.21 -9.70
CA GLY A 309 -34.42 -14.67 -9.73
C GLY A 309 -33.56 -15.39 -10.75
N GLU A 310 -32.58 -14.69 -11.37
CA GLU A 310 -31.63 -15.37 -12.25
C GLU A 310 -30.65 -16.25 -11.44
N GLY A 311 -30.24 -17.37 -12.05
CA GLY A 311 -29.23 -18.24 -11.44
C GLY A 311 -27.86 -17.57 -11.33
N LEU A 312 -27.08 -17.95 -10.33
CA LEU A 312 -25.79 -17.39 -9.98
C LEU A 312 -24.82 -17.35 -11.18
N SER A 313 -24.67 -18.47 -11.86
CA SER A 313 -23.77 -18.60 -13.01
C SER A 313 -24.14 -17.65 -14.16
N ARG A 314 -25.43 -17.43 -14.41
CA ARG A 314 -25.91 -16.48 -15.43
C ARG A 314 -25.67 -15.03 -15.00
N ALA A 315 -25.93 -14.70 -13.75
CA ALA A 315 -25.72 -13.38 -13.21
C ALA A 315 -24.25 -12.97 -13.29
N PHE A 316 -23.30 -13.86 -12.99
CA PHE A 316 -21.87 -13.60 -13.11
C PHE A 316 -21.40 -13.51 -14.57
N SER A 317 -21.94 -14.34 -15.47
CA SER A 317 -21.65 -14.25 -16.91
C SER A 317 -22.07 -12.88 -17.47
N ARG A 318 -23.27 -12.41 -17.15
CA ARG A 318 -23.75 -11.07 -17.55
C ARG A 318 -22.98 -9.94 -16.85
N GLY A 319 -22.48 -10.19 -15.66
CA GLY A 319 -21.60 -9.27 -14.93
C GLY A 319 -20.22 -9.09 -15.57
N GLY A 320 -19.87 -9.88 -16.60
CA GLY A 320 -18.60 -9.78 -17.36
C GLY A 320 -17.44 -10.43 -16.63
N PHE A 321 -17.69 -11.53 -15.93
CA PHE A 321 -16.68 -12.43 -15.38
C PHE A 321 -16.27 -13.48 -16.43
N ASP A 322 -15.05 -14.01 -16.32
CA ASP A 322 -14.48 -14.95 -17.28
C ASP A 322 -15.26 -16.29 -17.29
N ASP A 323 -15.34 -16.93 -18.46
CA ASP A 323 -16.08 -18.17 -18.64
C ASP A 323 -15.61 -19.30 -17.71
N SER A 324 -14.32 -19.38 -17.42
CA SER A 324 -13.74 -20.33 -16.48
C SER A 324 -14.32 -20.16 -15.06
N GLN A 325 -14.47 -18.91 -14.61
CA GLN A 325 -15.06 -18.57 -13.31
C GLN A 325 -16.57 -18.90 -13.28
N VAL A 326 -17.27 -18.61 -14.39
CA VAL A 326 -18.70 -18.90 -14.54
C VAL A 326 -18.98 -20.40 -14.52
N VAL A 327 -18.15 -21.23 -15.17
CA VAL A 327 -18.27 -22.70 -15.14
C VAL A 327 -18.13 -23.23 -13.72
N MET A 328 -17.18 -22.70 -12.96
CA MET A 328 -16.95 -23.10 -11.58
C MET A 328 -18.13 -22.73 -10.67
N LEU A 329 -18.68 -21.52 -10.83
CA LEU A 329 -19.88 -21.09 -10.12
C LEU A 329 -21.12 -21.92 -10.50
N ARG A 330 -21.23 -22.37 -11.75
CA ARG A 330 -22.30 -23.27 -12.19
C ARG A 330 -22.23 -24.64 -11.52
N LEU A 331 -21.01 -25.15 -11.29
CA LEU A 331 -20.85 -26.41 -10.54
C LEU A 331 -21.19 -26.23 -9.07
N ALA A 332 -20.78 -25.11 -8.49
CA ALA A 332 -21.09 -24.75 -7.10
C ALA A 332 -22.60 -24.51 -6.87
N GLU A 333 -23.29 -23.93 -7.85
CA GLU A 333 -24.76 -23.75 -7.81
C GLU A 333 -25.50 -25.09 -7.74
N LYS A 334 -24.94 -26.13 -8.39
CA LYS A 334 -25.51 -27.49 -8.35
C LYS A 334 -25.14 -28.27 -7.08
N SER A 335 -23.92 -28.09 -6.57
CA SER A 335 -23.46 -28.78 -5.35
C SER A 335 -23.95 -28.13 -4.06
N GLY A 336 -24.36 -26.86 -4.12
CA GLY A 336 -24.77 -26.07 -2.96
C GLY A 336 -23.58 -25.46 -2.15
N ASP A 337 -22.34 -25.79 -2.47
CA ASP A 337 -21.16 -25.29 -1.76
C ASP A 337 -20.53 -24.08 -2.47
N LEU A 338 -21.20 -22.94 -2.32
CA LEU A 338 -20.72 -21.67 -2.88
C LEU A 338 -19.48 -21.14 -2.17
N ALA A 339 -19.35 -21.40 -0.86
CA ALA A 339 -18.23 -20.90 -0.10
C ALA A 339 -16.89 -21.50 -0.59
N ALA A 340 -16.84 -22.82 -0.77
CA ALA A 340 -15.67 -23.50 -1.31
C ALA A 340 -15.34 -23.07 -2.74
N ALA A 341 -16.35 -22.85 -3.58
CA ALA A 341 -16.13 -22.40 -4.94
C ALA A 341 -15.52 -20.98 -5.00
N PHE A 342 -16.02 -20.04 -4.21
CA PHE A 342 -15.44 -18.70 -4.14
C PHE A 342 -14.03 -18.71 -3.53
N ASP A 343 -13.76 -19.59 -2.57
CA ASP A 343 -12.40 -19.76 -2.01
C ASP A 343 -11.43 -20.27 -3.09
N GLN A 344 -11.82 -21.30 -3.83
CA GLN A 344 -11.03 -21.84 -4.94
C GLN A 344 -10.83 -20.82 -6.07
N LEU A 345 -11.83 -20.00 -6.40
CA LEU A 345 -11.71 -18.88 -7.33
C LEU A 345 -10.73 -17.82 -6.81
N SER A 346 -10.77 -17.54 -5.52
CA SER A 346 -9.83 -16.60 -4.90
C SER A 346 -8.39 -17.10 -5.00
N GLU A 347 -8.16 -18.39 -4.78
CA GLU A 347 -6.84 -19.02 -4.89
C GLU A 347 -6.30 -18.98 -6.33
N GLN A 348 -7.13 -19.31 -7.31
CA GLN A 348 -6.78 -19.18 -8.74
C GLN A 348 -6.40 -17.75 -9.11
N LEU A 349 -7.17 -16.75 -8.68
CA LEU A 349 -6.88 -15.33 -8.92
C LEU A 349 -5.60 -14.89 -8.21
N HIS A 350 -5.32 -15.43 -7.02
CA HIS A 350 -4.08 -15.18 -6.30
C HIS A 350 -2.85 -15.69 -7.08
N HIS A 351 -2.91 -16.91 -7.60
CA HIS A 351 -1.85 -17.47 -8.46
C HIS A 351 -1.70 -16.65 -9.75
N ALA A 352 -2.79 -16.34 -10.44
CA ALA A 352 -2.76 -15.50 -11.64
C ALA A 352 -2.14 -14.10 -11.37
N LEU A 353 -2.39 -13.53 -10.19
CA LEU A 353 -1.81 -12.27 -9.75
C LEU A 353 -0.28 -12.43 -9.55
N GLN A 354 0.16 -13.49 -8.89
CA GLN A 354 1.58 -13.80 -8.67
C GLN A 354 2.30 -14.01 -10.01
N ASP A 355 1.73 -14.80 -10.91
CA ASP A 355 2.29 -15.06 -12.24
C ASP A 355 2.45 -13.77 -13.03
N LYS A 356 1.42 -12.92 -13.01
CA LYS A 356 1.47 -11.63 -13.71
C LYS A 356 2.56 -10.71 -13.15
N ILE A 357 2.74 -10.69 -11.83
CA ILE A 357 3.81 -9.93 -11.18
C ILE A 357 5.18 -10.50 -11.59
N THR A 358 5.33 -11.82 -11.60
CA THR A 358 6.58 -12.49 -11.97
C THR A 358 6.94 -12.24 -13.44
N ILE A 359 5.98 -12.37 -14.36
CA ILE A 359 6.18 -12.07 -15.78
C ILE A 359 6.61 -10.60 -15.98
N MET A 360 5.93 -9.67 -15.30
CA MET A 360 6.30 -8.25 -15.39
C MET A 360 7.71 -7.96 -14.90
N THR A 361 8.11 -8.57 -13.79
CA THR A 361 9.45 -8.38 -13.23
C THR A 361 10.53 -9.05 -14.06
N SER A 362 10.26 -10.24 -14.63
CA SER A 362 11.20 -10.92 -15.52
C SER A 362 11.41 -10.20 -16.86
N LEU A 363 10.39 -9.51 -17.39
CA LEU A 363 10.52 -8.69 -18.59
C LEU A 363 11.31 -7.38 -18.35
N MET A 364 11.35 -6.90 -17.10
CA MET A 364 12.14 -5.69 -16.78
C MET A 364 13.64 -5.92 -16.95
N GLU A 365 14.14 -7.11 -16.66
CA GLU A 365 15.57 -7.43 -16.74
C GLU A 365 16.13 -7.30 -18.17
N PRO A 366 15.55 -7.94 -19.22
CA PRO A 366 16.03 -7.76 -20.60
C PRO A 366 15.80 -6.35 -21.13
N LEU A 367 14.74 -5.65 -20.69
CA LEU A 367 14.52 -4.26 -21.08
C LEU A 367 15.59 -3.32 -20.51
N ILE A 368 15.95 -3.50 -19.23
CA ILE A 368 16.98 -2.70 -18.58
C ILE A 368 18.37 -3.00 -19.18
N THR A 369 18.68 -4.29 -19.39
CA THR A 369 19.96 -4.69 -20.00
C THR A 369 20.06 -4.18 -21.44
N GLY A 370 19.00 -4.30 -22.22
CA GLY A 370 18.94 -3.77 -23.58
C GLY A 370 19.08 -2.25 -23.62
N PHE A 371 18.41 -1.54 -22.72
CA PHE A 371 18.56 -0.09 -22.58
C PHE A 371 19.99 0.32 -22.19
N LEU A 372 20.60 -0.35 -21.21
CA LEU A 372 21.98 -0.08 -20.81
C LEU A 372 22.96 -0.40 -21.94
N ALA A 373 22.77 -1.50 -22.65
CA ALA A 373 23.59 -1.87 -23.82
C ALA A 373 23.52 -0.80 -24.92
N LEU A 374 22.31 -0.27 -25.17
CA LEU A 374 22.11 0.80 -26.15
C LEU A 374 22.78 2.10 -25.70
N VAL A 375 22.65 2.48 -24.44
CA VAL A 375 23.30 3.68 -23.87
C VAL A 375 24.82 3.54 -23.91
N VAL A 376 25.35 2.45 -23.38
CA VAL A 376 26.82 2.22 -23.36
C VAL A 376 27.36 2.06 -24.78
N GLY A 377 26.65 1.33 -25.65
CA GLY A 377 27.04 1.18 -27.07
C GLY A 377 27.05 2.52 -27.81
N SER A 378 26.07 3.37 -27.59
CA SER A 378 26.06 4.72 -28.19
C SER A 378 27.17 5.60 -27.69
N LEU A 379 27.53 5.50 -26.40
CA LEU A 379 28.68 6.17 -25.81
C LEU A 379 30.00 5.72 -26.47
N VAL A 380 30.20 4.41 -26.60
CA VAL A 380 31.40 3.84 -27.24
C VAL A 380 31.53 4.30 -28.69
N VAL A 381 30.43 4.22 -29.46
CA VAL A 381 30.42 4.70 -30.86
C VAL A 381 30.74 6.19 -30.94
N ALA A 382 30.13 7.01 -30.10
CA ALA A 382 30.36 8.46 -30.09
C ALA A 382 31.80 8.85 -29.71
N ILE A 383 32.48 8.00 -28.92
CA ILE A 383 33.90 8.17 -28.56
C ILE A 383 34.82 7.68 -29.68
N TYR A 384 34.46 6.54 -30.33
CA TYR A 384 35.34 5.89 -31.31
C TYR A 384 35.32 6.57 -32.68
N LEU A 385 34.17 7.14 -33.08
CA LEU A 385 34.02 7.85 -34.37
C LEU A 385 35.05 8.92 -34.60
N PRO A 386 35.32 9.89 -33.71
CA PRO A 386 36.34 10.89 -33.92
C PRO A 386 37.76 10.30 -33.97
N LEU A 387 38.07 9.29 -33.20
CA LEU A 387 39.39 8.62 -33.19
C LEU A 387 39.68 7.94 -34.56
N MET A 388 38.70 7.31 -35.14
CA MET A 388 38.82 6.69 -36.48
C MET A 388 39.02 7.74 -37.61
N GLN A 389 38.38 8.91 -37.49
CA GLN A 389 38.55 10.00 -38.43
C GLN A 389 39.96 10.62 -38.35
N MET A 390 40.53 10.69 -37.15
CA MET A 390 41.93 11.16 -36.98
C MET A 390 42.94 10.17 -37.57
N GLY A 391 42.70 8.84 -37.43
CA GLY A 391 43.55 7.80 -37.98
C GLY A 391 43.53 7.71 -39.53
N SER A 392 42.47 8.22 -40.19
CA SER A 392 42.38 8.27 -41.66
C SER A 392 42.98 9.53 -42.29
N LEU A 393 43.42 10.48 -41.46
CA LEU A 393 44.09 11.73 -41.89
C LEU A 393 45.63 11.68 -41.73
N LEU A 394 46.14 10.60 -41.14
CA LEU A 394 47.56 10.23 -41.09
C LEU A 394 47.91 9.24 -42.18
#